data_9982c9243323398f9425aefc45840c5d
#
_entry.id   9982c9243323398f9425aefc45840c5d
#
_cell.length_a   1.000
_cell.length_b   1.000
_cell.length_c   1.000
_cell.angle_alpha   90.00
_cell.angle_beta   90.00
_cell.angle_gamma   90.00
#
_symmetry.space_group_name_H-M   'P 1'
#
loop_
_entity.id
_entity.type
_entity.pdbx_description
1 polymer ?
#
loop_
_entity_poly.entity_id
_entity_poly.type
_entity_poly.pdbx_seq_one_letter_code
_entity_poly.pdbx_strand_id
1 'polypeptide(L)' 'MEKTFSSLKPIVDVDRKSKFCLKCGSKATKEALFDVDGAMLIEKYCDTCAETEVK' A
#
# COMPACT_ATOMS: atom_id res chain seq x y z
N MET A 1 0.63 4.50 18.77
CA MET A 1 1.13 5.15 17.57
C MET A 1 0.13 5.02 16.44
N GLU A 2 -0.28 6.12 15.89
CA GLU A 2 -1.28 6.11 14.84
C GLU A 2 -0.66 6.42 13.49
N LYS A 3 -1.11 5.71 12.49
CA LYS A 3 -0.70 6.00 11.14
C LYS A 3 -1.83 6.75 10.44
N THR A 4 -1.47 7.78 9.72
CA THR A 4 -2.43 8.62 9.01
C THR A 4 -2.28 8.38 7.52
N PHE A 5 -3.38 8.05 6.85
CA PHE A 5 -3.35 7.83 5.42
C PHE A 5 -2.95 9.10 4.70
N SER A 6 -1.96 8.99 3.84
CA SER A 6 -1.45 10.13 3.08
C SER A 6 -1.91 10.08 1.63
N SER A 7 -1.58 9.02 0.92
CA SER A 7 -1.97 8.92 -0.48
C SER A 7 -1.97 7.48 -0.94
N LEU A 8 -2.65 7.24 -2.05
CA LEU A 8 -2.71 5.94 -2.68
C LEU A 8 -2.19 6.10 -4.10
N LYS A 9 -1.23 5.25 -4.47
CA LYS A 9 -0.61 5.33 -5.79
C LYS A 9 -0.59 3.97 -6.43
N PRO A 10 -0.65 3.90 -7.76
CA PRO A 10 -0.46 2.63 -8.44
C PRO A 10 1.00 2.20 -8.34
N ILE A 11 1.21 0.90 -8.25
CA ILE A 11 2.56 0.36 -8.20
C ILE A 11 3.10 0.34 -9.63
N VAL A 12 4.27 0.95 -9.80
CA VAL A 12 4.95 0.93 -11.10
C VAL A 12 5.93 -0.23 -11.06
N ASP A 13 5.72 -1.18 -11.95
CA ASP A 13 6.50 -2.41 -11.98
C ASP A 13 7.82 -2.17 -12.72
N VAL A 14 8.74 -1.45 -12.09
CA VAL A 14 10.01 -1.11 -12.73
C VAL A 14 11.18 -1.91 -12.19
N ASP A 15 11.05 -2.51 -11.02
CA ASP A 15 12.17 -3.20 -10.40
C ASP A 15 12.03 -4.71 -10.42
N ARG A 16 11.03 -5.23 -11.07
CA ARG A 16 10.80 -6.67 -11.28
C ARG A 16 10.60 -7.47 -10.00
N LYS A 17 10.52 -6.83 -8.89
CA LYS A 17 10.26 -7.53 -7.64
C LYS A 17 8.77 -7.75 -7.49
N SER A 18 8.42 -8.97 -7.13
CA SER A 18 7.02 -9.29 -6.87
C SER A 18 6.58 -8.61 -5.60
N LYS A 19 5.43 -7.97 -5.67
CA LYS A 19 4.85 -7.32 -4.51
C LYS A 19 3.48 -7.91 -4.27
N PHE A 20 3.22 -8.25 -3.02
CA PHE A 20 1.99 -8.94 -2.67
C PHE A 20 1.17 -8.12 -1.71
N CYS A 21 -0.14 -8.31 -1.79
CA CYS A 21 -1.07 -7.63 -0.91
C CYS A 21 -0.78 -8.00 0.54
N LEU A 22 -0.73 -6.99 1.38
CA LEU A 22 -0.44 -7.20 2.78
C LEU A 22 -1.56 -7.97 3.48
N LYS A 23 -2.77 -7.87 2.97
CA LYS A 23 -3.92 -8.48 3.61
C LYS A 23 -4.25 -9.86 3.07
N CYS A 24 -4.37 -10.00 1.78
CA CYS A 24 -4.84 -11.26 1.20
C CYS A 24 -3.76 -12.07 0.50
N GLY A 25 -2.58 -11.50 0.30
CA GLY A 25 -1.49 -12.20 -0.32
C GLY A 25 -1.54 -12.26 -1.83
N SER A 26 -2.54 -11.68 -2.45
CA SER A 26 -2.60 -11.59 -3.91
C SER A 26 -1.59 -10.58 -4.42
N LYS A 27 -1.38 -10.59 -5.72
CA LYS A 27 -0.44 -9.64 -6.30
C LYS A 27 -0.93 -8.21 -6.05
N ALA A 28 -0.06 -7.41 -5.46
CA ALA A 28 -0.41 -6.03 -5.14
C ALA A 28 -0.36 -5.18 -6.40
N THR A 29 -1.31 -4.27 -6.52
CA THR A 29 -1.38 -3.36 -7.65
C THR A 29 -1.33 -1.90 -7.20
N LYS A 30 -1.51 -1.66 -5.91
CA LYS A 30 -1.49 -0.31 -5.38
C LYS A 30 -0.66 -0.24 -4.12
N GLU A 31 -0.09 0.93 -3.86
CA GLU A 31 0.63 1.15 -2.63
C GLU A 31 0.01 2.32 -1.89
N ALA A 32 -0.20 2.12 -0.60
CA ALA A 32 -0.77 3.15 0.26
C ALA A 32 0.35 3.75 1.10
N LEU A 33 0.40 5.06 1.13
CA LEU A 33 1.40 5.77 1.90
C LEU A 33 0.76 6.34 3.15
N PHE A 34 1.41 6.09 4.27
CA PHE A 34 0.92 6.56 5.57
C PHE A 34 2.00 7.38 6.25
N ASP A 35 1.56 8.35 7.02
CA ASP A 35 2.45 9.18 7.82
C ASP A 35 2.41 8.67 9.26
N VAL A 36 3.56 8.27 9.76
CA VAL A 36 3.68 7.76 11.12
C VAL A 36 4.79 8.52 11.81
N ASP A 37 4.42 9.47 12.66
CA ASP A 37 5.39 10.21 13.46
C ASP A 37 6.49 10.84 12.62
N GLY A 38 6.12 11.38 11.47
CA GLY A 38 7.10 12.01 10.60
C GLY A 38 7.82 11.07 9.67
N ALA A 39 7.57 9.78 9.79
CA ALA A 39 8.14 8.79 8.88
C ALA A 39 7.07 8.36 7.88
N MET A 40 7.53 7.89 6.72
CA MET A 40 6.62 7.45 5.69
C MET A 40 6.56 5.93 5.69
N LEU A 41 5.36 5.38 5.88
CA LEU A 41 5.13 3.95 5.85
C LEU A 41 4.43 3.60 4.54
N ILE A 42 4.93 2.58 3.85
CA ILE A 42 4.34 2.15 2.59
C ILE A 42 3.78 0.75 2.76
N GLU A 43 2.49 0.59 2.48
CA GLU A 43 1.83 -0.71 2.52
C GLU A 43 1.30 -1.01 1.13
N LYS A 44 1.37 -2.26 0.73
CA LYS A 44 0.97 -2.66 -0.60
C LYS A 44 -0.29 -3.50 -0.55
N TYR A 45 -1.22 -3.20 -1.43
CA TYR A 45 -2.52 -3.87 -1.47
C TYR A 45 -2.92 -4.15 -2.91
N CYS A 46 -3.75 -5.17 -3.08
CA CYS A 46 -4.40 -5.39 -4.37
C CYS A 46 -5.57 -4.41 -4.51
N ASP A 47 -6.14 -4.35 -5.72
CA ASP A 47 -7.22 -3.40 -5.98
C ASP A 47 -8.35 -3.51 -4.95
N THR A 48 -8.78 -4.73 -4.69
CA THR A 48 -9.92 -4.95 -3.79
C THR A 48 -9.58 -4.52 -2.36
N CYS A 49 -8.43 -4.95 -1.86
CA CYS A 49 -8.06 -4.62 -0.49
C CYS A 49 -7.75 -3.14 -0.33
N ALA A 50 -7.21 -2.52 -1.37
CA ALA A 50 -6.95 -1.09 -1.30
C ALA A 50 -8.24 -0.31 -1.10
N GLU A 51 -9.32 -0.76 -1.72
CA GLU A 51 -10.59 -0.06 -1.56
C GLU A 51 -11.16 -0.21 -0.16
N THR A 52 -10.92 -1.35 0.49
CA THR A 52 -11.50 -1.60 1.81
C THR A 52 -10.60 -1.18 2.96
N GLU A 53 -9.29 -1.33 2.80
CA GLU A 53 -8.35 -1.06 3.88
C GLU A 53 -7.88 0.39 3.91
N VAL A 54 -7.92 1.05 2.78
CA VAL A 54 -7.42 2.42 2.66
C VAL A 54 -8.58 3.35 2.39
N LYS A 55 -9.02 4.05 3.42
CA LYS A 55 -10.10 5.03 3.29
C LYS A 55 -9.80 6.27 4.06
#